data_f2b3583aa3e08d076379e7018f02ea2d
#
_entry.id   f2b3583aa3e08d076379e7018f02ea2d
#
_cell.length_a   1.000
_cell.length_b   1.000
_cell.length_c   1.000
_cell.angle_alpha   90.00
_cell.angle_beta   90.00
_cell.angle_gamma   90.00
#
_symmetry.space_group_name_H-M   'P 1'
#
loop_
_entity.id
_entity.type
_entity.pdbx_description
1 polymer ?
#
loop_
_entity_poly.entity_id
_entity_poly.type
_entity_poly.pdbx_seq_one_letter_code
_entity_poly.pdbx_strand_id
1 'polypeptide(L)'
;MSEELKLNENVSAPQPDALARIARKDDFLQQLQEFLAQHKGENWCVAAIDLEHFKLYTELYGAPQARNLMLSLAALLLEHSKVTGSPVGYFGSDDFVLCLPDDKEQQLTIISQLQTCVNTHRQDVTSFLSLGVCSVAEHPDADAQTLCSYAQIASVDPSPAVGGVHRFTPTMLSRIKEQRQLLSELEHGLKNHEFCFFLQPKCNSMTRAIVGMEALVRWNHPTRGCVPPSEFMPLLESTGLVTQLDQYIWESVCKTLHKWQESGSNLVPVSVNVSVVDIVNLDVPQIFSDLVEKYQLEPKLLLAEITETMLAENTSLVENAIQGLHRKGFSVMMDDFGSGYSSLNMLKDTNVDAIKLDMKLIDMNQQNRSK
;
A
#
# COMPACT_ATOMS: atom_id res chain seq x y z
N MET A 1 30.48 40.87 7.33
CA MET A 1 30.95 40.59 5.96
C MET A 1 30.56 39.17 5.67
N SER A 2 29.50 39.05 4.95
CA SER A 2 28.82 37.80 4.61
C SER A 2 29.49 37.22 3.36
N GLU A 3 30.14 36.09 3.48
CA GLU A 3 30.52 35.30 2.31
C GLU A 3 29.36 34.41 1.97
N GLU A 4 28.64 34.80 0.91
CA GLU A 4 27.65 33.97 0.24
C GLU A 4 28.37 32.76 -0.37
N LEU A 5 28.06 31.58 0.16
CA LEU A 5 28.35 30.30 -0.49
C LEU A 5 27.60 30.23 -1.84
N LYS A 6 28.26 30.58 -2.92
CA LYS A 6 27.80 30.32 -4.27
C LYS A 6 27.63 28.82 -4.47
N LEU A 7 26.39 28.37 -4.51
CA LEU A 7 26.03 27.02 -4.99
C LEU A 7 26.56 26.88 -6.44
N ASN A 8 27.54 26.01 -6.61
CA ASN A 8 28.00 25.58 -7.92
C ASN A 8 26.88 24.78 -8.60
N GLU A 9 26.31 25.34 -9.67
CA GLU A 9 25.50 24.66 -10.66
C GLU A 9 26.34 23.69 -11.53
N ASN A 10 27.02 22.75 -10.92
CA ASN A 10 27.68 21.66 -11.66
C ASN A 10 27.16 20.32 -11.08
N VAL A 11 25.95 19.93 -11.49
CA VAL A 11 25.62 18.51 -11.54
C VAL A 11 26.49 17.92 -12.64
N SER A 12 27.73 17.50 -12.29
CA SER A 12 28.61 16.83 -13.22
C SER A 12 27.94 15.57 -13.72
N ALA A 13 28.05 15.30 -15.04
CA ALA A 13 27.58 14.06 -15.65
C ALA A 13 28.05 12.85 -14.81
N PRO A 14 27.20 11.83 -14.58
CA PRO A 14 27.49 10.72 -13.70
C PRO A 14 28.81 10.07 -14.08
N GLN A 15 29.74 10.01 -13.13
CA GLN A 15 31.02 9.32 -13.36
C GLN A 15 30.71 7.84 -13.63
N PRO A 16 31.23 7.24 -14.71
CA PRO A 16 30.80 5.91 -15.16
C PRO A 16 31.02 4.76 -14.18
N ASP A 17 31.61 5.00 -13.01
CA ASP A 17 32.06 3.97 -12.09
C ASP A 17 31.73 4.23 -10.61
N ALA A 18 30.78 5.12 -10.32
CA ALA A 18 30.45 5.48 -8.93
C ALA A 18 29.96 4.26 -8.13
N LEU A 19 29.08 3.42 -8.72
CA LEU A 19 28.56 2.21 -8.06
C LEU A 19 29.64 1.15 -7.80
N ALA A 20 30.69 1.08 -8.63
CA ALA A 20 31.81 0.17 -8.41
C ALA A 20 32.74 0.61 -7.28
N ARG A 21 32.69 1.90 -6.90
CA ARG A 21 33.53 2.50 -5.84
C ARG A 21 32.88 2.47 -4.47
N ILE A 22 31.56 2.29 -4.38
CA ILE A 22 30.84 2.11 -3.11
C ILE A 22 31.07 0.68 -2.61
N ALA A 23 31.26 0.53 -1.30
CA ALA A 23 31.45 -0.77 -0.68
C ALA A 23 30.23 -1.69 -0.91
N ARG A 24 30.48 -2.94 -1.23
CA ARG A 24 29.45 -3.97 -1.23
C ARG A 24 29.10 -4.35 0.21
N LYS A 25 28.00 -5.09 0.37
CA LYS A 25 27.43 -5.40 1.67
C LYS A 25 28.46 -5.89 2.71
N ASP A 26 29.24 -6.91 2.37
CA ASP A 26 30.19 -7.50 3.31
C ASP A 26 31.33 -6.53 3.66
N ASP A 27 31.86 -5.83 2.66
CA ASP A 27 32.89 -4.81 2.85
C ASP A 27 32.35 -3.62 3.68
N PHE A 28 31.12 -3.20 3.42
CA PHE A 28 30.47 -2.13 4.19
C PHE A 28 30.29 -2.53 5.66
N LEU A 29 29.79 -3.73 5.93
CA LEU A 29 29.61 -4.22 7.30
C LEU A 29 30.92 -4.24 8.08
N GLN A 30 32.02 -4.68 7.45
CA GLN A 30 33.35 -4.61 8.05
C GLN A 30 33.79 -3.16 8.30
N GLN A 31 33.66 -2.29 7.30
CA GLN A 31 34.03 -0.86 7.43
C GLN A 31 33.18 -0.17 8.52
N LEU A 32 31.87 -0.46 8.59
CA LEU A 32 30.98 0.08 9.61
C LEU A 32 31.42 -0.37 11.01
N GLN A 33 31.74 -1.65 11.18
CA GLN A 33 32.20 -2.18 12.46
C GLN A 33 33.51 -1.53 12.91
N GLU A 34 34.48 -1.38 12.00
CA GLU A 34 35.76 -0.71 12.26
C GLU A 34 35.56 0.78 12.59
N PHE A 35 34.70 1.47 11.83
CA PHE A 35 34.36 2.88 12.02
C PHE A 35 33.74 3.12 13.40
N LEU A 36 32.71 2.37 13.78
CA LEU A 36 32.04 2.48 15.06
C LEU A 36 32.96 2.13 16.25
N ALA A 37 33.91 1.21 16.04
CA ALA A 37 34.89 0.88 17.06
C ALA A 37 35.89 2.03 17.31
N GLN A 38 36.21 2.83 16.28
CA GLN A 38 37.10 3.99 16.38
C GLN A 38 36.38 5.22 16.95
N HIS A 39 35.07 5.35 16.77
CA HIS A 39 34.25 6.50 17.18
C HIS A 39 33.36 6.18 18.37
N LYS A 40 33.83 5.35 19.30
CA LYS A 40 33.09 4.99 20.51
C LYS A 40 32.77 6.22 21.36
N GLY A 41 31.48 6.36 21.70
CA GLY A 41 31.00 7.46 22.54
C GLY A 41 30.52 8.68 21.75
N GLU A 42 30.68 8.67 20.44
CA GLU A 42 30.07 9.68 19.55
C GLU A 42 28.66 9.24 19.12
N ASN A 43 27.82 10.20 18.78
CA ASN A 43 26.44 9.93 18.37
C ASN A 43 26.38 9.65 16.87
N TRP A 44 26.34 8.39 16.50
CA TRP A 44 26.17 7.92 15.12
C TRP A 44 24.87 7.16 14.95
N CYS A 45 24.32 7.16 13.74
CA CYS A 45 23.25 6.28 13.31
C CYS A 45 23.63 5.58 11.99
N VAL A 46 23.05 4.41 11.77
CA VAL A 46 23.03 3.76 10.47
C VAL A 46 21.76 4.18 9.77
N ALA A 47 21.88 4.58 8.51
CA ALA A 47 20.75 5.01 7.70
C ALA A 47 20.63 4.15 6.44
N ALA A 48 19.40 3.80 6.08
CA ALA A 48 19.06 3.11 4.83
C ALA A 48 18.14 4.01 3.98
N ILE A 49 18.37 4.00 2.68
CA ILE A 49 17.59 4.76 1.71
C ILE A 49 16.63 3.81 1.02
N ASP A 50 15.35 4.19 0.95
CA ASP A 50 14.33 3.53 0.14
C ASP A 50 13.83 4.49 -0.96
N LEU A 51 13.74 3.98 -2.19
CA LEU A 51 13.17 4.69 -3.33
C LEU A 51 11.81 4.08 -3.64
N GLU A 52 10.74 4.72 -3.14
CA GLU A 52 9.39 4.25 -3.41
C GLU A 52 9.16 4.02 -4.91
N HIS A 53 8.60 2.86 -5.23
CA HIS A 53 8.26 2.48 -6.59
C HIS A 53 9.43 2.41 -7.59
N PHE A 54 10.67 2.16 -7.14
CA PHE A 54 11.83 2.07 -8.03
C PHE A 54 11.68 1.01 -9.14
N LYS A 55 11.02 -0.11 -8.83
CA LYS A 55 10.71 -1.13 -9.85
C LYS A 55 9.80 -0.57 -10.95
N LEU A 56 8.75 0.15 -10.59
CA LEU A 56 7.86 0.82 -11.54
C LEU A 56 8.61 1.86 -12.36
N TYR A 57 9.48 2.64 -11.73
CA TYR A 57 10.36 3.58 -12.43
C TYR A 57 11.21 2.86 -13.50
N THR A 58 11.78 1.71 -13.16
CA THR A 58 12.59 0.92 -14.08
C THR A 58 11.76 0.40 -15.26
N GLU A 59 10.52 0.00 -15.02
CA GLU A 59 9.60 -0.46 -16.08
C GLU A 59 9.16 0.67 -17.01
N LEU A 60 8.89 1.86 -16.46
CA LEU A 60 8.42 3.03 -17.24
C LEU A 60 9.55 3.71 -18.04
N TYR A 61 10.73 3.88 -17.45
CA TYR A 61 11.82 4.67 -18.05
C TYR A 61 13.00 3.82 -18.55
N GLY A 62 12.97 2.52 -18.28
CA GLY A 62 13.96 1.56 -18.72
C GLY A 62 15.21 1.46 -17.82
N ALA A 63 15.90 0.33 -17.90
CA ALA A 63 17.09 0.03 -17.11
C ALA A 63 18.25 1.04 -17.25
N PRO A 64 18.49 1.69 -18.41
CA PRO A 64 19.55 2.70 -18.53
C PRO A 64 19.27 3.94 -17.65
N GLN A 65 18.05 4.45 -17.62
CA GLN A 65 17.67 5.59 -16.80
C GLN A 65 17.71 5.24 -15.31
N ALA A 66 17.22 4.07 -14.93
CA ALA A 66 17.32 3.56 -13.56
C ALA A 66 18.79 3.47 -13.11
N ARG A 67 19.68 2.95 -13.97
CA ARG A 67 21.11 2.92 -13.71
C ARG A 67 21.72 4.31 -13.55
N ASN A 68 21.33 5.28 -14.37
CA ASN A 68 21.83 6.66 -14.28
C ASN A 68 21.42 7.31 -12.96
N LEU A 69 20.19 7.11 -12.50
CA LEU A 69 19.74 7.56 -11.18
C LEU A 69 20.60 6.95 -10.07
N MET A 70 20.82 5.63 -10.10
CA MET A 70 21.67 4.95 -9.10
C MET A 70 23.11 5.48 -9.11
N LEU A 71 23.69 5.76 -10.28
CA LEU A 71 25.03 6.35 -10.40
C LEU A 71 25.09 7.75 -9.79
N SER A 72 24.05 8.58 -9.98
CA SER A 72 23.99 9.92 -9.42
C SER A 72 23.86 9.91 -7.89
N LEU A 73 23.01 9.04 -7.35
CA LEU A 73 22.89 8.84 -5.90
C LEU A 73 24.21 8.32 -5.31
N ALA A 74 24.84 7.34 -5.98
CA ALA A 74 26.13 6.80 -5.58
C ALA A 74 27.22 7.88 -5.53
N ALA A 75 27.27 8.78 -6.52
CA ALA A 75 28.23 9.86 -6.57
C ALA A 75 28.02 10.84 -5.40
N LEU A 76 26.78 11.21 -5.11
CA LEU A 76 26.42 12.09 -3.98
C LEU A 76 26.84 11.46 -2.64
N LEU A 77 26.53 10.17 -2.44
CA LEU A 77 26.89 9.47 -1.21
C LEU A 77 28.41 9.31 -1.03
N LEU A 78 29.15 9.09 -2.12
CA LEU A 78 30.62 9.07 -2.08
C LEU A 78 31.21 10.42 -1.72
N GLU A 79 30.64 11.53 -2.20
CA GLU A 79 31.08 12.87 -1.78
C GLU A 79 30.79 13.11 -0.29
N HIS A 80 29.63 12.71 0.18
CA HIS A 80 29.32 12.75 1.61
C HIS A 80 30.33 11.95 2.44
N SER A 81 30.60 10.70 2.03
CA SER A 81 31.61 9.86 2.69
C SER A 81 33.01 10.48 2.74
N LYS A 82 33.43 11.15 1.68
CA LYS A 82 34.74 11.86 1.66
C LYS A 82 34.81 13.01 2.68
N VAL A 83 33.71 13.71 2.87
CA VAL A 83 33.65 14.86 3.80
C VAL A 83 33.58 14.38 5.25
N THR A 84 32.78 13.36 5.52
CA THR A 84 32.52 12.87 6.89
C THR A 84 33.48 11.77 7.34
N GLY A 85 34.15 11.10 6.39
CA GLY A 85 34.93 9.89 6.67
C GLY A 85 34.09 8.66 6.98
N SER A 86 32.77 8.79 6.98
CA SER A 86 31.84 7.70 7.34
C SER A 86 31.59 6.71 6.18
N PRO A 87 31.40 5.43 6.45
CA PRO A 87 31.20 4.41 5.41
C PRO A 87 29.87 4.57 4.69
N VAL A 88 29.86 4.24 3.38
CA VAL A 88 28.68 4.12 2.55
C VAL A 88 28.70 2.78 1.82
N GLY A 89 27.54 2.13 1.69
CA GLY A 89 27.37 0.83 1.08
C GLY A 89 26.26 0.80 0.04
N TYR A 90 26.41 -0.06 -0.94
CA TYR A 90 25.40 -0.37 -1.95
C TYR A 90 25.15 -1.88 -1.96
N PHE A 91 23.94 -2.28 -1.61
CA PHE A 91 23.55 -3.69 -1.41
C PHE A 91 22.87 -4.31 -2.65
N GLY A 92 22.66 -3.50 -3.67
CA GLY A 92 22.01 -3.92 -4.91
C GLY A 92 20.66 -3.25 -5.13
N SER A 93 20.12 -3.35 -6.33
CA SER A 93 18.87 -2.68 -6.74
C SER A 93 18.90 -1.16 -6.43
N ASP A 94 18.14 -0.71 -5.48
CA ASP A 94 18.04 0.64 -4.94
C ASP A 94 18.51 0.76 -3.48
N ASP A 95 19.05 -0.33 -2.92
CA ASP A 95 19.46 -0.41 -1.52
C ASP A 95 20.80 0.30 -1.25
N PHE A 96 20.76 1.50 -0.69
CA PHE A 96 21.92 2.20 -0.15
C PHE A 96 21.86 2.25 1.36
N VAL A 97 23.01 2.05 2.00
CA VAL A 97 23.17 2.16 3.46
C VAL A 97 24.39 3.03 3.76
N LEU A 98 24.26 3.89 4.77
CA LEU A 98 25.35 4.79 5.14
C LEU A 98 25.38 5.02 6.67
N CYS A 99 26.53 5.46 7.17
CA CYS A 99 26.65 5.90 8.56
C CYS A 99 26.62 7.42 8.59
N LEU A 100 25.77 7.98 9.47
CA LEU A 100 25.55 9.42 9.62
C LEU A 100 25.69 9.82 11.09
N PRO A 101 26.04 11.07 11.39
CA PRO A 101 25.82 11.61 12.72
C PRO A 101 24.34 11.48 13.13
N ASP A 102 24.07 11.07 14.36
CA ASP A 102 22.70 10.98 14.88
C ASP A 102 22.18 12.36 15.25
N ASP A 103 22.07 13.20 14.24
CA ASP A 103 21.64 14.59 14.30
C ASP A 103 20.55 14.86 13.25
N LYS A 104 19.41 15.39 13.72
CA LYS A 104 18.23 15.59 12.88
C LYS A 104 18.47 16.56 11.71
N GLU A 105 19.26 17.61 11.92
CA GLU A 105 19.51 18.62 10.89
C GLU A 105 20.35 18.03 9.75
N GLN A 106 21.36 17.24 10.10
CA GLN A 106 22.19 16.55 9.11
C GLN A 106 21.40 15.47 8.36
N GLN A 107 20.55 14.73 9.03
CA GLN A 107 19.65 13.74 8.39
C GLN A 107 18.68 14.41 7.40
N LEU A 108 18.07 15.55 7.77
CA LEU A 108 17.21 16.32 6.88
C LEU A 108 17.97 16.95 5.72
N THR A 109 19.21 17.33 5.92
CA THR A 109 20.08 17.86 4.86
C THR A 109 20.38 16.81 3.81
N ILE A 110 20.82 15.62 4.23
CA ILE A 110 21.16 14.55 3.28
C ILE A 110 19.93 14.05 2.50
N ILE A 111 18.78 13.88 3.17
CA ILE A 111 17.57 13.46 2.47
C ILE A 111 17.10 14.52 1.46
N SER A 112 17.22 15.79 1.77
CA SER A 112 16.89 16.89 0.84
C SER A 112 17.79 16.88 -0.41
N GLN A 113 19.08 16.64 -0.22
CA GLN A 113 20.03 16.51 -1.34
C GLN A 113 19.73 15.29 -2.21
N LEU A 114 19.44 14.15 -1.59
CA LEU A 114 19.05 12.92 -2.28
C LEU A 114 17.73 13.12 -3.06
N GLN A 115 16.74 13.73 -2.44
CA GLN A 115 15.44 14.04 -3.08
C GLN A 115 15.62 14.99 -4.28
N THR A 116 16.49 15.99 -4.16
CA THR A 116 16.83 16.89 -5.27
C THR A 116 17.47 16.11 -6.42
N CYS A 117 18.38 15.19 -6.11
CA CYS A 117 18.99 14.30 -7.10
C CYS A 117 17.95 13.43 -7.81
N VAL A 118 17.01 12.81 -7.07
CA VAL A 118 15.90 12.02 -7.63
C VAL A 118 15.04 12.88 -8.53
N ASN A 119 14.64 14.07 -8.10
CA ASN A 119 13.76 14.98 -8.86
C ASN A 119 14.39 15.45 -10.19
N THR A 120 15.72 15.54 -10.28
CA THR A 120 16.39 15.89 -11.56
C THR A 120 16.30 14.78 -12.61
N HIS A 121 16.05 13.53 -12.19
CA HIS A 121 15.90 12.38 -13.07
C HIS A 121 14.44 12.01 -13.39
N ARG A 122 13.47 12.71 -12.78
CA ARG A 122 12.03 12.46 -12.94
C ARG A 122 11.29 13.77 -13.23
N GLN A 123 10.62 13.83 -14.37
CA GLN A 123 9.85 15.01 -14.76
C GLN A 123 8.37 14.94 -14.39
N ASP A 124 7.80 13.73 -14.19
CA ASP A 124 6.34 13.54 -14.13
C ASP A 124 5.80 12.74 -12.93
N VAL A 125 6.64 12.23 -12.04
CA VAL A 125 6.18 11.44 -10.88
C VAL A 125 6.88 11.92 -9.62
N THR A 126 6.10 12.35 -8.64
CA THR A 126 6.58 12.58 -7.27
C THR A 126 6.94 11.25 -6.64
N SER A 127 8.20 10.86 -6.74
CA SER A 127 8.73 9.75 -5.95
C SER A 127 9.16 10.25 -4.61
N PHE A 128 8.66 9.58 -3.61
CA PHE A 128 9.12 9.82 -2.25
C PHE A 128 10.38 8.97 -2.01
N LEU A 129 11.41 9.64 -1.54
CA LEU A 129 12.59 9.00 -0.99
C LEU A 129 12.42 9.01 0.52
N SER A 130 12.55 7.86 1.15
CA SER A 130 12.55 7.75 2.59
C SER A 130 13.93 7.36 3.14
N LEU A 131 14.26 7.86 4.32
CA LEU A 131 15.49 7.58 5.05
C LEU A 131 15.12 6.90 6.36
N GLY A 132 15.39 5.61 6.48
CA GLY A 132 15.28 4.90 7.74
C GLY A 132 16.56 5.04 8.56
N VAL A 133 16.47 5.48 9.80
CA VAL A 133 17.64 5.66 10.67
C VAL A 133 17.56 4.79 11.92
N CYS A 134 18.68 4.17 12.29
CA CYS A 134 18.84 3.42 13.53
C CYS A 134 19.99 4.00 14.35
N SER A 135 19.69 4.52 15.55
CA SER A 135 20.69 5.07 16.47
C SER A 135 21.58 3.96 17.05
N VAL A 136 22.88 4.13 16.93
CA VAL A 136 23.86 3.20 17.55
C VAL A 136 23.78 3.28 19.07
N ALA A 137 23.57 4.48 19.63
CA ALA A 137 23.49 4.68 21.07
C ALA A 137 22.25 4.03 21.70
N GLU A 138 21.14 3.95 20.96
CA GLU A 138 19.91 3.29 21.42
C GLU A 138 19.98 1.75 21.31
N HIS A 139 20.96 1.22 20.56
CA HIS A 139 21.13 -0.22 20.31
C HIS A 139 22.60 -0.66 20.51
N PRO A 140 23.16 -0.48 21.73
CA PRO A 140 24.59 -0.69 21.99
C PRO A 140 25.07 -2.14 21.80
N ASP A 141 24.16 -3.10 21.91
CA ASP A 141 24.45 -4.54 21.76
C ASP A 141 24.24 -5.05 20.31
N ALA A 142 23.76 -4.20 19.40
CA ALA A 142 23.50 -4.58 18.02
C ALA A 142 24.81 -4.58 17.21
N ASP A 143 25.03 -5.63 16.43
CA ASP A 143 26.12 -5.68 15.46
C ASP A 143 25.78 -4.83 14.20
N ALA A 144 26.80 -4.61 13.35
CA ALA A 144 26.64 -3.83 12.12
C ALA A 144 25.51 -4.35 11.21
N GLN A 145 25.34 -5.67 11.10
CA GLN A 145 24.28 -6.30 10.31
C GLN A 145 22.89 -5.99 10.88
N THR A 146 22.75 -6.06 12.19
CA THR A 146 21.49 -5.74 12.88
C THR A 146 21.12 -4.26 12.76
N LEU A 147 22.08 -3.35 12.93
CA LEU A 147 21.86 -1.90 12.74
C LEU A 147 21.39 -1.59 11.31
N CYS A 148 22.02 -2.19 10.28
CA CYS A 148 21.58 -2.04 8.89
C CYS A 148 20.15 -2.55 8.69
N SER A 149 19.84 -3.73 9.24
CA SER A 149 18.49 -4.31 9.14
C SER A 149 17.43 -3.42 9.81
N TYR A 150 17.75 -2.82 10.94
CA TYR A 150 16.85 -1.90 11.63
C TYR A 150 16.63 -0.60 10.85
N ALA A 151 17.68 -0.06 10.24
CA ALA A 151 17.57 1.08 9.35
C ALA A 151 16.71 0.77 8.11
N GLN A 152 16.90 -0.40 7.47
CA GLN A 152 16.08 -0.85 6.34
C GLN A 152 14.61 -1.08 6.74
N ILE A 153 14.33 -1.60 7.94
CA ILE A 153 12.95 -1.71 8.45
C ILE A 153 12.32 -0.33 8.62
N ALA A 154 13.07 0.64 9.11
CA ALA A 154 12.56 1.98 9.30
C ALA A 154 12.32 2.70 7.97
N SER A 155 13.14 2.48 6.92
CA SER A 155 12.98 3.19 5.64
C SER A 155 11.68 2.87 4.91
N VAL A 156 11.13 1.68 5.13
CA VAL A 156 9.86 1.22 4.51
C VAL A 156 8.65 1.31 5.47
N ASP A 157 8.79 1.94 6.64
CA ASP A 157 7.68 2.05 7.59
C ASP A 157 6.62 3.04 7.09
N PRO A 158 5.34 2.64 7.00
CA PRO A 158 4.27 3.47 6.45
C PRO A 158 3.81 4.58 7.41
N SER A 159 4.41 4.71 8.59
CA SER A 159 4.06 5.74 9.57
C SER A 159 4.44 7.13 9.03
N PRO A 160 3.74 8.20 9.44
CA PRO A 160 4.10 9.55 9.04
C PRO A 160 5.55 9.88 9.42
N ALA A 161 6.37 10.24 8.44
CA ALA A 161 7.75 10.64 8.62
C ALA A 161 7.90 12.15 8.84
N VAL A 162 8.92 12.54 9.56
CA VAL A 162 9.29 13.96 9.68
C VAL A 162 10.31 14.29 8.60
N GLY A 163 9.86 14.96 7.53
CA GLY A 163 10.72 15.31 6.40
C GLY A 163 11.31 14.10 5.66
N GLY A 164 10.57 12.98 5.61
CA GLY A 164 11.01 11.73 4.96
C GLY A 164 12.01 10.91 5.79
N VAL A 165 12.24 11.24 7.05
CA VAL A 165 13.11 10.47 7.96
C VAL A 165 12.29 9.66 8.94
N HIS A 166 12.49 8.34 8.94
CA HIS A 166 11.87 7.38 9.85
C HIS A 166 12.92 6.86 10.85
N ARG A 167 12.68 7.06 12.13
CA ARG A 167 13.55 6.51 13.16
C ARG A 167 13.08 5.13 13.58
N PHE A 168 13.99 4.16 13.56
CA PHE A 168 13.68 2.80 14.00
C PHE A 168 13.22 2.78 15.47
N THR A 169 12.17 2.00 15.70
CA THR A 169 11.68 1.67 17.04
C THR A 169 11.42 0.17 17.14
N PRO A 170 11.61 -0.45 18.32
CA PRO A 170 11.32 -1.87 18.51
C PRO A 170 9.87 -2.27 18.17
N THR A 171 8.93 -1.33 18.24
CA THR A 171 7.53 -1.54 17.87
C THR A 171 7.35 -1.84 16.38
N MET A 172 8.26 -1.35 15.51
CA MET A 172 8.25 -1.69 14.07
C MET A 172 8.49 -3.18 13.85
N LEU A 173 9.44 -3.77 14.58
CA LEU A 173 9.66 -5.23 14.54
C LEU A 173 8.46 -6.03 15.05
N SER A 174 7.84 -5.57 16.14
CA SER A 174 6.64 -6.22 16.68
C SER A 174 5.51 -6.18 15.65
N ARG A 175 5.28 -5.03 15.01
CA ARG A 175 4.28 -4.87 13.94
C ARG A 175 4.54 -5.82 12.76
N ILE A 176 5.78 -5.94 12.30
CA ILE A 176 6.13 -6.88 11.21
C ILE A 176 5.86 -8.33 11.61
N LYS A 177 6.21 -8.71 12.84
CA LYS A 177 5.93 -10.06 13.35
C LYS A 177 4.43 -10.33 13.43
N GLU A 178 3.67 -9.39 13.97
CA GLU A 178 2.21 -9.46 14.06
C GLU A 178 1.55 -9.56 12.67
N GLN A 179 2.01 -8.76 11.70
CA GLN A 179 1.53 -8.84 10.32
C GLN A 179 1.83 -10.20 9.67
N ARG A 180 3.05 -10.74 9.86
CA ARG A 180 3.41 -12.07 9.34
C ARG A 180 2.60 -13.17 10.00
N GLN A 181 2.38 -13.09 11.30
CA GLN A 181 1.54 -14.04 12.02
C GLN A 181 0.10 -13.97 11.50
N LEU A 182 -0.47 -12.76 11.41
CA LEU A 182 -1.81 -12.55 10.90
C LEU A 182 -1.96 -13.08 9.47
N LEU A 183 -0.96 -12.87 8.61
CA LEU A 183 -0.96 -13.40 7.24
C LEU A 183 -1.02 -14.94 7.23
N SER A 184 -0.21 -15.60 8.06
CA SER A 184 -0.24 -17.05 8.20
C SER A 184 -1.60 -17.57 8.75
N GLU A 185 -2.19 -16.84 9.69
CA GLU A 185 -3.51 -17.15 10.24
C GLU A 185 -4.61 -16.95 9.16
N LEU A 186 -4.52 -15.91 8.33
CA LEU A 186 -5.45 -15.66 7.21
C LEU A 186 -5.39 -16.77 6.15
N GLU A 187 -4.19 -17.18 5.73
CA GLU A 187 -4.02 -18.30 4.79
C GLU A 187 -4.60 -19.61 5.35
N HIS A 188 -4.42 -19.84 6.64
CA HIS A 188 -4.98 -20.99 7.32
C HIS A 188 -6.52 -20.91 7.38
N GLY A 189 -7.05 -19.74 7.76
CA GLY A 189 -8.48 -19.49 7.86
C GLY A 189 -9.21 -19.65 6.52
N LEU A 190 -8.60 -19.21 5.41
CA LEU A 190 -9.13 -19.44 4.06
C LEU A 190 -9.24 -20.94 3.74
N LYS A 191 -8.21 -21.72 4.03
CA LYS A 191 -8.19 -23.16 3.79
C LYS A 191 -9.19 -23.94 4.66
N ASN A 192 -9.44 -23.45 5.87
CA ASN A 192 -10.31 -24.13 6.86
C ASN A 192 -11.74 -23.59 6.89
N HIS A 193 -12.11 -22.73 5.92
CA HIS A 193 -13.46 -22.14 5.83
C HIS A 193 -13.89 -21.41 7.11
N GLU A 194 -12.95 -20.68 7.74
CA GLU A 194 -13.21 -19.89 8.95
C GLU A 194 -13.91 -18.55 8.61
N PHE A 195 -13.95 -18.18 7.32
CA PHE A 195 -14.66 -16.99 6.87
C PHE A 195 -16.13 -17.30 6.62
N CYS A 196 -16.96 -16.33 6.99
CA CYS A 196 -18.38 -16.34 6.72
C CYS A 196 -18.81 -14.93 6.33
N PHE A 197 -20.09 -14.75 6.02
CA PHE A 197 -20.65 -13.42 5.81
C PHE A 197 -21.90 -13.23 6.68
N PHE A 198 -22.12 -11.99 7.10
CA PHE A 198 -23.34 -11.54 7.69
C PHE A 198 -24.15 -10.77 6.64
N LEU A 199 -25.47 -10.79 6.77
CA LEU A 199 -26.34 -10.09 5.85
C LEU A 199 -26.93 -8.85 6.53
N GLN A 200 -26.65 -7.69 5.95
CA GLN A 200 -27.26 -6.44 6.37
C GLN A 200 -28.42 -6.10 5.44
N PRO A 201 -29.66 -6.00 5.96
CA PRO A 201 -30.83 -5.73 5.13
C PRO A 201 -30.84 -4.29 4.63
N LYS A 202 -31.17 -4.13 3.33
CA LYS A 202 -31.48 -2.85 2.68
C LYS A 202 -32.99 -2.74 2.60
N CYS A 203 -33.55 -1.70 3.23
CA CYS A 203 -35.00 -1.51 3.35
C CYS A 203 -35.49 -0.31 2.54
N ASN A 204 -36.62 -0.46 1.89
CA ASN A 204 -37.32 0.67 1.30
C ASN A 204 -37.77 1.63 2.41
N SER A 205 -37.40 2.91 2.31
CA SER A 205 -37.65 3.90 3.34
C SER A 205 -39.15 4.19 3.60
N MET A 206 -40.01 4.00 2.59
CA MET A 206 -41.44 4.26 2.67
C MET A 206 -42.23 3.02 3.12
N THR A 207 -41.96 1.87 2.49
CA THR A 207 -42.69 0.63 2.72
C THR A 207 -42.17 -0.21 3.86
N ARG A 208 -40.91 0.03 4.27
CA ARG A 208 -40.15 -0.75 5.24
C ARG A 208 -39.87 -2.19 4.79
N ALA A 209 -40.20 -2.55 3.56
CA ALA A 209 -39.90 -3.86 3.00
C ALA A 209 -38.41 -4.01 2.74
N ILE A 210 -37.89 -5.21 2.96
CA ILE A 210 -36.51 -5.56 2.57
C ILE A 210 -36.48 -5.66 1.05
N VAL A 211 -35.61 -4.89 0.41
CA VAL A 211 -35.45 -4.83 -1.05
C VAL A 211 -34.13 -5.41 -1.51
N GLY A 212 -33.23 -5.72 -0.60
CA GLY A 212 -31.93 -6.32 -0.85
C GLY A 212 -31.17 -6.54 0.45
N MET A 213 -30.01 -7.18 0.34
CA MET A 213 -29.11 -7.38 1.47
C MET A 213 -27.67 -7.13 1.02
N GLU A 214 -26.80 -6.81 1.95
CA GLU A 214 -25.36 -6.70 1.73
C GLU A 214 -24.64 -7.82 2.47
N ALA A 215 -23.75 -8.53 1.78
CA ALA A 215 -22.93 -9.56 2.37
C ALA A 215 -21.67 -8.93 2.94
N LEU A 216 -21.56 -8.92 4.25
CA LEU A 216 -20.43 -8.38 4.99
C LEU A 216 -19.58 -9.50 5.56
N VAL A 217 -18.36 -9.65 5.04
CA VAL A 217 -17.42 -10.68 5.48
C VAL A 217 -17.13 -10.60 6.97
N ARG A 218 -16.97 -11.76 7.62
CA ARG A 218 -16.54 -11.91 9.02
C ARG A 218 -15.59 -13.09 9.11
N TRP A 219 -14.61 -12.98 9.97
CA TRP A 219 -13.69 -14.09 10.24
C TRP A 219 -14.00 -14.70 11.60
N ASN A 220 -14.48 -15.93 11.59
CA ASN A 220 -14.72 -16.70 12.79
C ASN A 220 -13.42 -17.37 13.22
N HIS A 221 -12.52 -16.58 13.83
CA HIS A 221 -11.22 -17.05 14.27
C HIS A 221 -11.36 -18.01 15.46
N PRO A 222 -10.65 -19.18 15.48
CA PRO A 222 -10.83 -20.21 16.49
C PRO A 222 -10.62 -19.74 17.93
N THR A 223 -9.70 -18.80 18.15
CA THR A 223 -9.34 -18.32 19.50
C THR A 223 -9.75 -16.86 19.75
N ARG A 224 -9.90 -16.03 18.69
CA ARG A 224 -10.23 -14.59 18.80
C ARG A 224 -11.72 -14.31 18.65
N GLY A 225 -12.51 -15.34 18.27
CA GLY A 225 -13.93 -15.17 17.96
C GLY A 225 -14.16 -14.44 16.63
N CYS A 226 -15.22 -13.65 16.54
CA CYS A 226 -15.58 -12.94 15.31
C CYS A 226 -14.70 -11.70 15.14
N VAL A 227 -13.72 -11.76 14.21
CA VAL A 227 -12.79 -10.67 13.88
C VAL A 227 -13.41 -9.79 12.77
N PRO A 228 -13.44 -8.46 12.95
CA PRO A 228 -14.02 -7.54 11.97
C PRO A 228 -13.08 -7.34 10.76
N PRO A 229 -13.62 -6.98 9.56
CA PRO A 229 -12.84 -6.77 8.35
C PRO A 229 -11.73 -5.74 8.48
N SER A 230 -11.92 -4.68 9.25
CA SER A 230 -10.93 -3.62 9.47
C SER A 230 -9.58 -4.12 10.01
N GLU A 231 -9.56 -5.28 10.65
CA GLU A 231 -8.32 -5.87 11.19
C GLU A 231 -7.53 -6.69 10.16
N PHE A 232 -8.19 -7.24 9.12
CA PHE A 232 -7.53 -8.17 8.21
C PHE A 232 -7.62 -7.77 6.72
N MET A 233 -8.62 -7.00 6.30
CA MET A 233 -8.77 -6.61 4.89
C MET A 233 -7.56 -5.87 4.33
N PRO A 234 -6.95 -4.87 5.03
CA PRO A 234 -5.78 -4.17 4.50
C PRO A 234 -4.61 -5.10 4.18
N LEU A 235 -4.42 -6.16 4.99
CA LEU A 235 -3.36 -7.15 4.76
C LEU A 235 -3.69 -8.08 3.59
N LEU A 236 -4.94 -8.50 3.44
CA LEU A 236 -5.38 -9.31 2.30
C LEU A 236 -5.27 -8.54 0.97
N GLU A 237 -5.63 -7.26 0.95
CA GLU A 237 -5.50 -6.40 -0.22
C GLU A 237 -4.04 -6.21 -0.62
N SER A 238 -3.17 -5.85 0.34
CA SER A 238 -1.74 -5.62 0.07
C SER A 238 -0.98 -6.87 -0.38
N THR A 239 -1.47 -8.06 -0.02
CA THR A 239 -0.87 -9.36 -0.42
C THR A 239 -1.55 -10.02 -1.62
N GLY A 240 -2.67 -9.46 -2.10
CA GLY A 240 -3.47 -10.05 -3.18
C GLY A 240 -4.33 -11.25 -2.76
N LEU A 241 -4.30 -11.67 -1.51
CA LEU A 241 -5.13 -12.77 -1.00
C LEU A 241 -6.61 -12.42 -0.93
N VAL A 242 -6.96 -11.14 -1.04
CA VAL A 242 -8.36 -10.68 -1.07
C VAL A 242 -9.14 -11.37 -2.17
N THR A 243 -8.56 -11.64 -3.34
CA THR A 243 -9.23 -12.32 -4.46
C THR A 243 -9.71 -13.72 -4.11
N GLN A 244 -8.97 -14.44 -3.26
CA GLN A 244 -9.37 -15.77 -2.80
C GLN A 244 -10.53 -15.69 -1.81
N LEU A 245 -10.49 -14.71 -0.91
CA LEU A 245 -11.57 -14.47 0.04
C LEU A 245 -12.85 -14.05 -0.68
N ASP A 246 -12.76 -13.10 -1.62
CA ASP A 246 -13.91 -12.55 -2.31
C ASP A 246 -14.60 -13.62 -3.18
N GLN A 247 -13.85 -14.42 -3.93
CA GLN A 247 -14.41 -15.56 -4.65
C GLN A 247 -15.11 -16.56 -3.73
N TYR A 248 -14.52 -16.86 -2.57
CA TYR A 248 -15.14 -17.73 -1.57
C TYR A 248 -16.45 -17.14 -1.03
N ILE A 249 -16.51 -15.84 -0.75
CA ILE A 249 -17.72 -15.16 -0.28
C ILE A 249 -18.77 -15.11 -1.39
N TRP A 250 -18.40 -14.77 -2.64
CA TRP A 250 -19.33 -14.75 -3.78
C TRP A 250 -19.97 -16.12 -3.99
N GLU A 251 -19.19 -17.17 -3.96
CA GLU A 251 -19.71 -18.54 -4.07
C GLU A 251 -20.62 -18.90 -2.88
N SER A 252 -20.23 -18.52 -1.66
CA SER A 252 -21.02 -18.79 -0.45
C SER A 252 -22.36 -18.06 -0.45
N VAL A 253 -22.42 -16.85 -1.00
CA VAL A 253 -23.66 -16.08 -1.21
C VAL A 253 -24.55 -16.78 -2.23
N CYS A 254 -24.00 -17.16 -3.37
CA CYS A 254 -24.77 -17.90 -4.41
C CYS A 254 -25.33 -19.22 -3.86
N LYS A 255 -24.53 -19.98 -3.12
CA LYS A 255 -24.96 -21.21 -2.45
C LYS A 255 -26.09 -20.96 -1.45
N THR A 256 -26.07 -19.85 -0.75
CA THR A 256 -27.11 -19.46 0.22
C THR A 256 -28.40 -19.07 -0.50
N LEU A 257 -28.30 -18.26 -1.56
CA LEU A 257 -29.44 -17.88 -2.40
C LEU A 257 -30.11 -19.10 -3.02
N HIS A 258 -29.34 -20.06 -3.52
CA HIS A 258 -29.84 -21.31 -4.07
C HIS A 258 -30.62 -22.12 -3.02
N LYS A 259 -30.10 -22.27 -1.80
CA LYS A 259 -30.81 -22.94 -0.71
C LYS A 259 -32.14 -22.24 -0.35
N TRP A 260 -32.19 -20.91 -0.38
CA TRP A 260 -33.41 -20.17 -0.15
C TRP A 260 -34.41 -20.37 -1.30
N GLN A 261 -33.94 -20.43 -2.54
CA GLN A 261 -34.77 -20.74 -3.70
C GLN A 261 -35.40 -22.13 -3.57
N GLU A 262 -34.62 -23.16 -3.23
CA GLU A 262 -35.11 -24.50 -2.98
C GLU A 262 -36.13 -24.60 -1.85
N SER A 263 -35.98 -23.79 -0.81
CA SER A 263 -36.92 -23.72 0.32
C SER A 263 -38.20 -22.92 0.03
N GLY A 264 -38.32 -22.33 -1.17
CA GLY A 264 -39.47 -21.51 -1.56
C GLY A 264 -39.50 -20.13 -0.85
N SER A 265 -38.38 -19.67 -0.31
CA SER A 265 -38.30 -18.37 0.33
C SER A 265 -38.35 -17.24 -0.70
N ASN A 266 -38.90 -16.08 -0.31
CA ASN A 266 -38.80 -14.89 -1.15
C ASN A 266 -37.35 -14.42 -1.26
N LEU A 267 -36.80 -14.49 -2.47
CA LEU A 267 -35.46 -14.03 -2.75
C LEU A 267 -35.41 -12.52 -2.90
N VAL A 268 -34.40 -11.91 -2.31
CA VAL A 268 -34.01 -10.53 -2.55
C VAL A 268 -32.56 -10.52 -3.05
N PRO A 269 -32.18 -9.53 -3.85
CA PRO A 269 -30.81 -9.37 -4.29
C PRO A 269 -29.83 -9.28 -3.13
N VAL A 270 -28.65 -9.89 -3.27
CA VAL A 270 -27.55 -9.77 -2.32
C VAL A 270 -26.36 -9.13 -3.03
N SER A 271 -25.87 -8.06 -2.48
CA SER A 271 -24.66 -7.39 -2.97
C SER A 271 -23.42 -7.94 -2.29
N VAL A 272 -22.35 -8.04 -3.06
CA VAL A 272 -21.01 -8.46 -2.62
C VAL A 272 -19.98 -7.43 -3.03
N ASN A 273 -18.98 -7.23 -2.20
CA ASN A 273 -17.87 -6.33 -2.50
C ASN A 273 -16.99 -6.92 -3.61
N VAL A 274 -16.48 -6.02 -4.47
CA VAL A 274 -15.50 -6.30 -5.52
C VAL A 274 -14.38 -5.30 -5.35
N SER A 275 -13.15 -5.76 -5.17
CA SER A 275 -11.97 -4.91 -4.98
C SER A 275 -11.31 -4.53 -6.31
N VAL A 276 -10.43 -3.49 -6.30
CA VAL A 276 -9.55 -3.21 -7.46
C VAL A 276 -8.69 -4.42 -7.78
N VAL A 277 -8.19 -5.10 -6.75
CA VAL A 277 -7.32 -6.28 -6.90
C VAL A 277 -8.04 -7.40 -7.63
N ASP A 278 -9.36 -7.56 -7.41
CA ASP A 278 -10.18 -8.52 -8.16
C ASP A 278 -10.28 -8.14 -9.64
N ILE A 279 -10.59 -6.88 -9.93
CA ILE A 279 -10.76 -6.42 -11.32
C ILE A 279 -9.45 -6.52 -12.10
N VAL A 280 -8.31 -6.30 -11.45
CA VAL A 280 -6.97 -6.42 -12.07
C VAL A 280 -6.61 -7.88 -12.36
N ASN A 281 -6.93 -8.80 -11.43
CA ASN A 281 -6.42 -10.16 -11.46
C ASN A 281 -7.42 -11.19 -12.00
N LEU A 282 -8.72 -10.85 -12.06
CA LEU A 282 -9.78 -11.79 -12.37
C LEU A 282 -10.72 -11.26 -13.48
N ASP A 283 -11.32 -12.16 -14.22
CA ASP A 283 -12.49 -11.85 -15.06
C ASP A 283 -13.77 -11.91 -14.19
N VAL A 284 -13.99 -10.87 -13.38
CA VAL A 284 -15.12 -10.80 -12.45
C VAL A 284 -16.47 -11.05 -13.15
N PRO A 285 -16.77 -10.44 -14.33
CA PRO A 285 -17.99 -10.73 -15.06
C PRO A 285 -18.16 -12.21 -15.42
N GLN A 286 -17.08 -12.90 -15.80
CA GLN A 286 -17.15 -14.32 -16.13
C GLN A 286 -17.36 -15.16 -14.88
N ILE A 287 -16.65 -14.90 -13.79
CA ILE A 287 -16.80 -15.60 -12.51
C ILE A 287 -18.23 -15.49 -11.98
N PHE A 288 -18.82 -14.30 -12.03
CA PHE A 288 -20.23 -14.10 -11.61
C PHE A 288 -21.18 -14.90 -12.48
N SER A 289 -20.94 -14.92 -13.79
CA SER A 289 -21.74 -15.71 -14.73
C SER A 289 -21.67 -17.21 -14.42
N ASP A 290 -20.47 -17.73 -14.18
CA ASP A 290 -20.25 -19.14 -13.85
C ASP A 290 -20.91 -19.53 -12.52
N LEU A 291 -20.86 -18.63 -11.52
CA LEU A 291 -21.49 -18.84 -10.22
C LEU A 291 -23.02 -18.90 -10.32
N VAL A 292 -23.65 -17.94 -10.99
CA VAL A 292 -25.12 -17.94 -11.10
C VAL A 292 -25.61 -19.11 -11.97
N GLU A 293 -24.87 -19.52 -13.00
CA GLU A 293 -25.18 -20.72 -13.78
C GLU A 293 -25.05 -21.98 -12.91
N LYS A 294 -23.93 -22.12 -12.17
CA LYS A 294 -23.69 -23.27 -11.27
C LYS A 294 -24.79 -23.42 -10.23
N TYR A 295 -25.30 -22.35 -9.69
CA TYR A 295 -26.32 -22.37 -8.63
C TYR A 295 -27.73 -22.09 -9.16
N GLN A 296 -27.95 -22.04 -10.47
CA GLN A 296 -29.24 -21.85 -11.13
C GLN A 296 -29.98 -20.60 -10.62
N LEU A 297 -29.28 -19.52 -10.50
CA LEU A 297 -29.79 -18.22 -10.02
C LEU A 297 -30.01 -17.26 -11.20
N GLU A 298 -30.93 -16.31 -11.01
CA GLU A 298 -31.03 -15.17 -11.93
C GLU A 298 -29.89 -14.18 -11.64
N PRO A 299 -29.19 -13.62 -12.67
CA PRO A 299 -28.10 -12.67 -12.47
C PRO A 299 -28.44 -11.48 -11.56
N LYS A 300 -29.70 -11.00 -11.63
CA LYS A 300 -30.17 -9.89 -10.80
C LYS A 300 -30.16 -10.15 -9.28
N LEU A 301 -29.96 -11.40 -8.85
CA LEU A 301 -29.88 -11.76 -7.42
C LEU A 301 -28.50 -11.57 -6.83
N LEU A 302 -27.45 -11.41 -7.67
CA LEU A 302 -26.09 -11.12 -7.23
C LEU A 302 -25.67 -9.73 -7.77
N LEU A 303 -25.34 -8.79 -6.88
CA LEU A 303 -24.92 -7.45 -7.23
C LEU A 303 -23.46 -7.24 -6.87
N ALA A 304 -22.73 -6.53 -7.73
CA ALA A 304 -21.39 -6.08 -7.41
C ALA A 304 -21.43 -4.73 -6.70
N GLU A 305 -20.71 -4.58 -5.58
CA GLU A 305 -20.45 -3.28 -4.95
C GLU A 305 -19.00 -2.87 -5.21
N ILE A 306 -18.82 -1.66 -5.74
CA ILE A 306 -17.51 -1.04 -6.01
C ILE A 306 -17.43 0.29 -5.27
N THR A 307 -16.25 0.68 -4.80
CA THR A 307 -16.09 1.97 -4.12
C THR A 307 -15.88 3.12 -5.09
N GLU A 308 -16.21 4.34 -4.64
CA GLU A 308 -15.93 5.57 -5.37
C GLU A 308 -14.45 5.73 -5.71
N THR A 309 -13.56 5.44 -4.76
CA THR A 309 -12.10 5.55 -4.93
C THR A 309 -11.57 4.64 -6.03
N MET A 310 -12.10 3.41 -6.12
CA MET A 310 -11.72 2.48 -7.21
C MET A 310 -11.93 3.08 -8.59
N LEU A 311 -13.09 3.70 -8.78
CA LEU A 311 -13.43 4.31 -10.07
C LEU A 311 -12.56 5.53 -10.36
N ALA A 312 -12.28 6.36 -9.35
CA ALA A 312 -11.46 7.56 -9.50
C ALA A 312 -10.02 7.24 -9.91
N GLU A 313 -9.43 6.21 -9.33
CA GLU A 313 -8.03 5.83 -9.54
C GLU A 313 -7.81 4.94 -10.78
N ASN A 314 -8.81 4.14 -11.17
CA ASN A 314 -8.69 3.11 -12.21
C ASN A 314 -9.84 3.16 -13.22
N THR A 315 -10.25 4.36 -13.62
CA THR A 315 -11.50 4.65 -14.38
C THR A 315 -11.74 3.68 -15.54
N SER A 316 -10.82 3.53 -16.49
CA SER A 316 -11.03 2.71 -17.70
C SER A 316 -11.14 1.20 -17.38
N LEU A 317 -10.40 0.71 -16.41
CA LEU A 317 -10.40 -0.70 -16.03
C LEU A 317 -11.72 -1.06 -15.33
N VAL A 318 -12.14 -0.21 -14.38
CA VAL A 318 -13.38 -0.40 -13.62
C VAL A 318 -14.60 -0.24 -14.52
N GLU A 319 -14.62 0.76 -15.44
CA GLU A 319 -15.69 0.92 -16.42
C GLU A 319 -15.86 -0.30 -17.33
N ASN A 320 -14.75 -0.89 -17.80
CA ASN A 320 -14.79 -2.11 -18.60
C ASN A 320 -15.42 -3.29 -17.82
N ALA A 321 -15.08 -3.43 -16.53
CA ALA A 321 -15.64 -4.44 -15.65
C ALA A 321 -17.16 -4.22 -15.44
N ILE A 322 -17.58 -2.98 -15.18
CA ILE A 322 -19.01 -2.60 -15.05
C ILE A 322 -19.77 -2.96 -16.32
N GLN A 323 -19.28 -2.55 -17.50
CA GLN A 323 -19.89 -2.88 -18.79
C GLN A 323 -19.95 -4.41 -19.01
N GLY A 324 -18.92 -5.15 -18.59
CA GLY A 324 -18.89 -6.61 -18.64
C GLY A 324 -19.99 -7.24 -17.78
N LEU A 325 -20.16 -6.75 -16.55
CA LEU A 325 -21.22 -7.20 -15.63
C LEU A 325 -22.63 -6.90 -16.21
N HIS A 326 -22.86 -5.68 -16.69
CA HIS A 326 -24.14 -5.31 -17.31
C HIS A 326 -24.48 -6.16 -18.54
N ARG A 327 -23.51 -6.46 -19.42
CA ARG A 327 -23.74 -7.35 -20.58
C ARG A 327 -24.18 -8.75 -20.17
N LYS A 328 -23.82 -9.19 -18.96
CA LYS A 328 -24.22 -10.50 -18.41
C LYS A 328 -25.46 -10.40 -17.50
N GLY A 329 -26.07 -9.21 -17.37
CA GLY A 329 -27.32 -8.99 -16.63
C GLY A 329 -27.16 -8.77 -15.14
N PHE A 330 -25.94 -8.50 -14.67
CA PHE A 330 -25.68 -8.13 -13.28
C PHE A 330 -25.85 -6.63 -13.07
N SER A 331 -26.29 -6.24 -11.88
CA SER A 331 -26.34 -4.83 -11.46
C SER A 331 -25.08 -4.47 -10.65
N VAL A 332 -24.68 -3.23 -10.78
CA VAL A 332 -23.52 -2.66 -10.09
C VAL A 332 -23.95 -1.49 -9.20
N MET A 333 -23.48 -1.51 -7.96
CA MET A 333 -23.72 -0.44 -6.97
C MET A 333 -22.42 0.25 -6.63
N MET A 334 -22.45 1.57 -6.55
CA MET A 334 -21.34 2.37 -6.05
C MET A 334 -21.47 2.58 -4.56
N ASP A 335 -20.44 2.20 -3.82
CA ASP A 335 -20.35 2.39 -2.37
C ASP A 335 -19.51 3.59 -1.95
N ASP A 336 -19.70 4.05 -0.71
CA ASP A 336 -18.95 5.14 -0.06
C ASP A 336 -18.97 6.47 -0.83
N PHE A 337 -20.01 6.74 -1.62
CA PHE A 337 -20.10 7.97 -2.41
C PHE A 337 -20.13 9.23 -1.53
N GLY A 338 -19.18 10.13 -1.79
CA GLY A 338 -19.01 11.39 -1.04
C GLY A 338 -17.99 11.30 0.09
N SER A 339 -17.27 10.18 0.23
CA SER A 339 -16.16 10.06 1.16
C SER A 339 -14.85 10.67 0.61
N GLY A 340 -14.75 10.89 -0.71
CA GLY A 340 -13.55 11.35 -1.42
C GLY A 340 -13.74 12.69 -2.17
N TYR A 341 -12.85 12.93 -3.13
CA TYR A 341 -12.80 14.15 -3.94
C TYR A 341 -13.69 14.11 -5.20
N SER A 342 -14.70 13.25 -5.25
CA SER A 342 -15.48 13.06 -6.46
C SER A 342 -16.32 14.26 -6.81
N SER A 343 -16.14 14.73 -8.03
CA SER A 343 -17.06 15.69 -8.62
C SER A 343 -18.33 14.95 -9.08
N LEU A 344 -19.50 15.56 -8.91
CA LEU A 344 -20.78 15.14 -9.52
C LEU A 344 -20.65 14.86 -11.04
N ASN A 345 -19.58 15.31 -11.68
CA ASN A 345 -19.28 15.05 -13.08
C ASN A 345 -18.92 13.58 -13.33
N MET A 346 -18.26 12.91 -12.39
CA MET A 346 -17.90 11.48 -12.51
C MET A 346 -19.16 10.60 -12.58
N LEU A 347 -20.21 10.97 -11.85
CA LEU A 347 -21.51 10.25 -11.90
C LEU A 347 -22.21 10.33 -13.24
N LYS A 348 -21.98 11.37 -14.04
CA LYS A 348 -22.61 11.49 -15.37
C LYS A 348 -22.10 10.46 -16.37
N ASP A 349 -20.84 10.08 -16.21
CA ASP A 349 -20.15 9.22 -17.17
C ASP A 349 -20.13 7.76 -16.68
N THR A 350 -20.43 7.52 -15.38
CA THR A 350 -20.42 6.18 -14.80
C THR A 350 -21.81 5.57 -14.82
N ASN A 351 -21.91 4.43 -15.48
CA ASN A 351 -23.17 3.67 -15.58
C ASN A 351 -23.29 2.66 -14.42
N VAL A 352 -23.69 3.15 -13.24
CA VAL A 352 -24.04 2.29 -12.08
C VAL A 352 -25.55 2.31 -11.82
N ASP A 353 -26.10 1.20 -11.29
CA ASP A 353 -27.55 1.06 -11.09
C ASP A 353 -28.02 1.68 -9.77
N ALA A 354 -27.14 1.80 -8.79
CA ALA A 354 -27.45 2.38 -7.47
C ALA A 354 -26.20 3.00 -6.84
N ILE A 355 -26.44 3.90 -5.88
CA ILE A 355 -25.39 4.60 -5.14
C ILE A 355 -25.70 4.52 -3.66
N LYS A 356 -24.70 4.15 -2.84
CA LYS A 356 -24.74 4.26 -1.38
C LYS A 356 -24.03 5.54 -0.96
N LEU A 357 -24.75 6.43 -0.29
CA LEU A 357 -24.19 7.68 0.22
C LEU A 357 -23.46 7.44 1.54
N ASP A 358 -22.21 7.89 1.64
CA ASP A 358 -21.50 7.91 2.92
C ASP A 358 -22.17 8.89 3.89
N MET A 359 -22.30 8.49 5.16
CA MET A 359 -22.86 9.32 6.23
C MET A 359 -22.12 10.65 6.40
N LYS A 360 -20.82 10.71 6.12
CA LYS A 360 -20.02 11.95 6.15
C LYS A 360 -20.56 13.01 5.23
N LEU A 361 -21.08 12.64 4.06
CA LEU A 361 -21.71 13.59 3.13
C LEU A 361 -22.98 14.23 3.72
N ILE A 362 -23.74 13.48 4.50
CA ILE A 362 -24.97 13.93 5.14
C ILE A 362 -24.67 14.88 6.32
N ASP A 363 -23.65 14.57 7.12
CA ASP A 363 -23.23 15.36 8.27
C ASP A 363 -22.61 16.71 7.87
N MET A 364 -21.84 16.78 6.78
CA MET A 364 -21.31 18.05 6.23
C MET A 364 -22.44 19.03 5.84
N ASN A 365 -23.57 18.52 5.34
CA ASN A 365 -24.72 19.35 4.99
C ASN A 365 -25.49 19.90 6.21
N GLN A 366 -25.42 19.23 7.36
CA GLN A 366 -26.03 19.73 8.61
C GLN A 366 -25.21 20.87 9.22
N GLN A 367 -23.88 20.82 9.16
CA GLN A 367 -23.02 21.90 9.65
C GLN A 367 -23.12 23.18 8.80
N ASN A 368 -23.42 23.08 7.50
CA ASN A 368 -23.63 24.22 6.61
C ASN A 368 -25.06 24.86 6.72
N ARG A 369 -26.00 24.17 7.33
CA ARG A 369 -27.35 24.73 7.61
C ARG A 369 -27.43 25.49 8.93
N SER A 370 -26.37 25.44 9.75
CA SER A 370 -26.28 26.11 11.06
C SER A 370 -25.45 27.41 11.01
N LYS A 371 -25.07 27.86 9.85
CA LYS A 371 -24.47 29.18 9.55
C LYS A 371 -25.41 29.94 8.62
#